data_ed485f645895e1bf77632a8d1dbd3a15
#
_entry.id   ed485f645895e1bf77632a8d1dbd3a15
#
_cell.length_a   1.000
_cell.length_b   1.000
_cell.length_c   1.000
_cell.angle_alpha   90.00
_cell.angle_beta   90.00
_cell.angle_gamma   90.00
#
_symmetry.space_group_name_H-M   'P 1'
#
loop_
_entity.id
_entity.type
_entity.pdbx_description
1 polymer ?
#
loop_
_entity_poly.entity_id
_entity_poly.type
_entity_poly.pdbx_seq_one_letter_code
_entity_poly.pdbx_strand_id
1 'polypeptide(L)'
;NMYRTGHMRNGMFADNSYGKSKHADFISGGLKSSATLTLGGGNALSLGLGYEHRAPNASNAFASPEMNNDFILNLRNERIFSSELSYQYSGSWLHANLSGYYNHMTHVTEWQNFYFDDANSFTYVSMTNIKKNYYGVELGLDFKINSFLNFKALGTWSEAKNINNADAIYMNSTKSTYNKDVVYNKGMHEASTPLSVYSGILSFHKAGWFIDLSGNYYDRIYLSYAPSLSYGSTLRTMGTALGGMDAEGNYTPYAQSEGKGGFMLDASIGKSIYLPHGSLSINLMITNLLNNQKIVSGGYEQSRSNYTINRATGAATTRAYDFYRNPKKYYVNGINGMLNVAYKF
;
A
#
# COMPACT_ATOMS: atom_id res chain seq x y z
N ASN A 1 -3.26 -9.08 25.29
CA ASN A 1 -1.92 -9.12 25.85
C ASN A 1 -0.91 -9.29 24.71
N MET A 2 0.04 -8.36 24.61
CA MET A 2 1.07 -8.35 23.59
C MET A 2 2.45 -8.34 24.26
N TYR A 3 3.32 -9.21 23.82
CA TYR A 3 4.73 -9.24 24.20
C TYR A 3 5.55 -9.99 23.16
N ARG A 4 6.87 -9.90 23.25
CA ARG A 4 7.79 -10.70 22.42
C ARG A 4 8.88 -11.31 23.29
N THR A 5 9.54 -12.34 22.76
CA THR A 5 10.78 -12.87 23.30
C THR A 5 11.87 -12.67 22.25
N GLY A 6 12.83 -11.82 22.56
CA GLY A 6 13.98 -11.58 21.70
C GLY A 6 15.05 -12.66 21.86
N HIS A 7 15.62 -13.10 20.75
CA HIS A 7 16.62 -14.18 20.70
C HIS A 7 17.98 -13.72 20.19
N MET A 8 18.21 -12.41 20.10
CA MET A 8 19.49 -11.89 19.65
C MET A 8 20.60 -12.22 20.65
N ARG A 9 21.75 -12.59 20.13
CA ARG A 9 22.87 -13.01 20.95
C ARG A 9 23.43 -11.82 21.71
N ASN A 10 23.44 -11.92 23.03
CA ASN A 10 24.02 -10.92 23.93
C ASN A 10 25.52 -10.69 23.62
N GLY A 11 25.98 -9.45 23.68
CA GLY A 11 27.33 -9.03 23.34
C GLY A 11 27.57 -8.71 21.85
N MET A 12 26.67 -9.14 20.95
CA MET A 12 26.68 -8.73 19.53
C MET A 12 25.67 -7.61 19.24
N PHE A 13 24.60 -7.58 20.01
CA PHE A 13 23.49 -6.61 19.89
C PHE A 13 23.27 -5.94 21.24
N ALA A 14 22.43 -4.92 21.27
CA ALA A 14 22.06 -4.24 22.51
C ALA A 14 21.39 -5.21 23.51
N ASP A 15 21.60 -5.01 24.81
CA ASP A 15 21.10 -5.90 25.86
C ASP A 15 19.57 -6.08 25.82
N ASN A 16 18.81 -5.04 25.49
CA ASN A 16 17.36 -5.11 25.34
C ASN A 16 16.88 -5.82 24.07
N SER A 17 17.77 -6.42 23.30
CA SER A 17 17.43 -7.31 22.18
C SER A 17 17.19 -8.75 22.62
N TYR A 18 17.54 -9.11 23.85
CA TYR A 18 17.47 -10.47 24.37
C TYR A 18 16.45 -10.59 25.50
N GLY A 19 15.82 -11.76 25.60
CA GLY A 19 14.87 -12.08 26.64
C GLY A 19 13.44 -11.57 26.35
N LYS A 20 12.61 -11.63 27.39
CA LYS A 20 11.18 -11.29 27.28
C LYS A 20 10.96 -9.79 27.44
N SER A 21 10.16 -9.20 26.57
CA SER A 21 9.73 -7.81 26.67
C SER A 21 8.75 -7.60 27.84
N LYS A 22 8.45 -6.36 28.16
CA LYS A 22 7.26 -6.00 28.94
C LYS A 22 6.00 -6.45 28.19
N HIS A 23 4.87 -6.47 28.90
CA HIS A 23 3.55 -6.74 28.34
C HIS A 23 2.83 -5.42 28.07
N ALA A 24 2.04 -5.39 27.01
CA ALA A 24 1.05 -4.36 26.76
C ALA A 24 -0.32 -5.01 26.55
N ASP A 25 -1.32 -4.53 27.23
CA ASP A 25 -2.68 -5.07 27.17
C ASP A 25 -3.59 -4.10 26.43
N PHE A 26 -4.43 -4.66 25.58
CA PHE A 26 -5.35 -3.91 24.73
C PHE A 26 -6.75 -4.53 24.85
N ILE A 27 -7.74 -3.68 24.95
CA ILE A 27 -9.14 -4.05 24.79
C ILE A 27 -9.57 -3.59 23.41
N SER A 28 -10.03 -4.52 22.57
CA SER A 28 -10.47 -4.25 21.21
C SER A 28 -11.96 -4.50 21.08
N GLY A 29 -12.61 -3.76 20.22
CA GLY A 29 -14.04 -3.92 19.94
C GLY A 29 -14.50 -3.07 18.78
N GLY A 30 -15.70 -3.31 18.30
CA GLY A 30 -16.27 -2.55 17.20
C GLY A 30 -17.76 -2.75 17.08
N LEU A 31 -18.38 -1.83 16.36
CA LEU A 31 -19.77 -1.87 15.98
C LEU A 31 -19.87 -1.63 14.47
N LYS A 32 -20.66 -2.48 13.80
CA LYS A 32 -21.00 -2.31 12.39
C LYS A 32 -22.50 -2.38 12.23
N SER A 33 -23.04 -1.51 11.40
CA SER A 33 -24.46 -1.45 11.08
C SER A 33 -24.64 -1.20 9.59
N SER A 34 -25.65 -1.79 9.00
CA SER A 34 -26.03 -1.52 7.62
C SER A 34 -27.54 -1.51 7.47
N ALA A 35 -28.01 -0.71 6.54
CA ALA A 35 -29.41 -0.64 6.14
C ALA A 35 -29.50 -0.66 4.62
N THR A 36 -30.42 -1.46 4.09
CA THR A 36 -30.67 -1.57 2.65
C THR A 36 -32.14 -1.22 2.39
N LEU A 37 -32.35 -0.28 1.48
CA LEU A 37 -33.67 0.12 0.99
C LEU A 37 -33.85 -0.44 -0.42
N THR A 38 -34.80 -1.35 -0.57
CA THR A 38 -35.21 -1.88 -1.87
C THR A 38 -36.23 -0.93 -2.51
N LEU A 39 -35.85 -0.35 -3.66
CA LEU A 39 -36.65 0.68 -4.35
C LEU A 39 -37.60 0.09 -5.40
N GLY A 40 -37.57 -1.24 -5.62
CA GLY A 40 -38.30 -1.93 -6.68
C GLY A 40 -37.62 -1.85 -8.05
N GLY A 41 -38.13 -2.62 -9.01
CA GLY A 41 -37.55 -2.67 -10.37
C GLY A 41 -36.08 -3.10 -10.43
N GLY A 42 -35.61 -3.87 -9.45
CA GLY A 42 -34.22 -4.32 -9.36
C GLY A 42 -33.26 -3.31 -8.73
N ASN A 43 -33.76 -2.21 -8.15
CA ASN A 43 -32.96 -1.15 -7.55
C ASN A 43 -32.87 -1.31 -6.04
N ALA A 44 -31.69 -1.08 -5.48
CA ALA A 44 -31.45 -1.05 -4.04
C ALA A 44 -30.42 0.01 -3.68
N LEU A 45 -30.59 0.64 -2.52
CA LEU A 45 -29.65 1.58 -1.93
C LEU A 45 -29.25 1.05 -0.56
N SER A 46 -27.94 0.98 -0.30
CA SER A 46 -27.40 0.47 0.95
C SER A 46 -26.47 1.47 1.60
N LEU A 47 -26.62 1.67 2.91
CA LEU A 47 -25.71 2.46 3.73
C LEU A 47 -25.07 1.57 4.79
N GLY A 48 -23.77 1.51 4.81
CA GLY A 48 -22.97 0.83 5.82
C GLY A 48 -22.20 1.83 6.68
N LEU A 49 -22.19 1.61 7.99
CA LEU A 49 -21.39 2.37 8.95
C LEU A 49 -20.63 1.41 9.86
N GLY A 50 -19.40 1.75 10.17
CA GLY A 50 -18.56 0.97 11.06
C GLY A 50 -17.68 1.84 11.94
N TYR A 51 -17.49 1.40 13.17
CA TYR A 51 -16.49 1.93 14.06
C TYR A 51 -15.78 0.76 14.74
N GLU A 52 -14.47 0.75 14.65
CA GLU A 52 -13.63 -0.30 15.22
C GLU A 52 -12.47 0.34 15.98
N HIS A 53 -12.15 -0.28 17.10
CA HIS A 53 -10.94 0.05 17.83
C HIS A 53 -10.19 -1.26 18.13
N ARG A 54 -8.97 -1.36 17.65
CA ARG A 54 -8.20 -2.59 17.65
C ARG A 54 -6.76 -2.35 18.12
N ALA A 55 -6.15 -3.38 18.67
CA ALA A 55 -4.73 -3.35 18.99
C ALA A 55 -3.91 -3.11 17.71
N PRO A 56 -2.79 -2.37 17.79
CA PRO A 56 -1.86 -2.23 16.69
C PRO A 56 -1.25 -3.59 16.32
N ASN A 57 -0.72 -3.70 15.11
CA ASN A 57 -0.01 -4.90 14.70
C ASN A 57 1.22 -5.10 15.62
N ALA A 58 1.42 -6.33 16.09
CA ALA A 58 2.52 -6.66 16.99
C ALA A 58 3.90 -6.35 16.39
N SER A 59 4.07 -6.52 15.06
CA SER A 59 5.31 -6.16 14.37
C SER A 59 5.62 -4.67 14.42
N ASN A 60 4.60 -3.81 14.55
CA ASN A 60 4.73 -2.36 14.56
C ASN A 60 4.79 -1.79 15.99
N ALA A 61 4.68 -2.64 17.02
CA ALA A 61 4.55 -2.21 18.40
C ALA A 61 5.90 -1.98 19.10
N PHE A 62 6.99 -2.45 18.52
CA PHE A 62 8.32 -2.38 19.13
C PHE A 62 9.20 -1.34 18.43
N ALA A 63 10.14 -0.78 19.19
CA ALA A 63 11.11 0.19 18.67
C ALA A 63 11.93 -0.37 17.50
N SER A 64 12.23 -1.66 17.55
CA SER A 64 12.67 -2.47 16.42
C SER A 64 12.08 -3.87 16.60
N PRO A 65 11.28 -4.38 15.67
CA PRO A 65 10.72 -5.72 15.79
C PRO A 65 11.78 -6.82 15.79
N GLU A 66 12.99 -6.53 15.35
CA GLU A 66 14.08 -7.49 15.26
C GLU A 66 15.07 -7.38 16.44
N MET A 67 15.41 -6.16 16.86
CA MET A 67 16.59 -5.92 17.69
C MET A 67 16.33 -5.14 18.99
N ASN A 68 15.08 -4.81 19.32
CA ASN A 68 14.77 -4.05 20.52
C ASN A 68 13.43 -4.50 21.11
N ASN A 69 13.44 -4.83 22.40
CA ASN A 69 12.27 -5.32 23.14
C ASN A 69 11.41 -4.21 23.77
N ASP A 70 11.80 -2.94 23.60
CA ASP A 70 11.02 -1.84 24.10
C ASP A 70 9.84 -1.55 23.19
N PHE A 71 8.69 -1.29 23.79
CA PHE A 71 7.55 -0.77 23.06
C PHE A 71 7.82 0.65 22.58
N ILE A 72 7.23 0.97 21.42
CA ILE A 72 7.24 2.34 20.92
C ILE A 72 6.47 3.26 21.85
N LEU A 73 6.79 4.55 21.78
CA LEU A 73 6.09 5.57 22.56
C LEU A 73 4.65 5.73 22.07
N ASN A 74 3.76 6.04 23.01
CA ASN A 74 2.34 6.30 22.74
C ASN A 74 1.61 5.12 22.05
N LEU A 75 2.07 3.90 22.27
CA LEU A 75 1.40 2.70 21.76
C LEU A 75 -0.02 2.62 22.33
N ARG A 76 -1.01 2.59 21.43
CA ARG A 76 -2.44 2.53 21.77
C ARG A 76 -3.23 1.94 20.63
N ASN A 77 -4.49 1.62 20.90
CA ASN A 77 -5.38 1.10 19.88
C ASN A 77 -5.54 2.06 18.71
N GLU A 78 -5.50 1.50 17.52
CA GLU A 78 -5.96 2.15 16.29
C GLU A 78 -7.48 2.32 16.36
N ARG A 79 -7.99 3.40 15.79
CA ARG A 79 -9.43 3.67 15.64
C ARG A 79 -9.75 3.83 14.19
N ILE A 80 -10.79 3.16 13.74
CA ILE A 80 -11.21 3.13 12.35
C ILE A 80 -12.69 3.49 12.31
N PHE A 81 -13.01 4.59 11.67
CA PHE A 81 -14.37 4.89 11.23
C PHE A 81 -14.50 4.54 9.77
N SER A 82 -15.57 3.86 9.37
CA SER A 82 -15.86 3.51 7.99
C SER A 82 -17.31 3.83 7.64
N SER A 83 -17.52 4.33 6.43
CA SER A 83 -18.85 4.53 5.86
C SER A 83 -18.82 4.18 4.39
N GLU A 84 -19.92 3.62 3.90
CA GLU A 84 -20.11 3.27 2.49
C GLU A 84 -21.58 3.51 2.12
N LEU A 85 -21.79 4.17 0.99
CA LEU A 85 -23.09 4.29 0.35
C LEU A 85 -23.01 3.60 -1.01
N SER A 86 -23.86 2.62 -1.24
CA SER A 86 -23.87 1.87 -2.49
C SER A 86 -25.27 1.82 -3.11
N TYR A 87 -25.31 1.99 -4.42
CA TYR A 87 -26.50 1.80 -5.26
C TYR A 87 -26.28 0.57 -6.13
N GLN A 88 -27.26 -0.31 -6.16
CA GLN A 88 -27.27 -1.51 -6.96
C GLN A 88 -28.47 -1.53 -7.89
N TYR A 89 -28.24 -1.96 -9.11
CA TYR A 89 -29.28 -2.28 -10.08
C TYR A 89 -29.12 -3.71 -10.58
N SER A 90 -30.19 -4.48 -10.58
CA SER A 90 -30.22 -5.89 -11.04
C SER A 90 -31.33 -6.06 -12.05
N GLY A 91 -31.00 -5.99 -13.33
CA GLY A 91 -31.88 -6.26 -14.45
C GLY A 91 -31.51 -7.56 -15.17
N SER A 92 -32.27 -7.91 -16.20
CA SER A 92 -32.06 -9.14 -16.98
C SER A 92 -30.78 -9.13 -17.85
N TRP A 93 -30.36 -7.95 -18.28
CA TRP A 93 -29.23 -7.76 -19.17
C TRP A 93 -28.10 -6.91 -18.57
N LEU A 94 -28.40 -6.20 -17.46
CA LEU A 94 -27.44 -5.32 -16.78
C LEU A 94 -27.52 -5.55 -15.28
N HIS A 95 -26.36 -5.81 -14.66
CA HIS A 95 -26.13 -5.60 -13.23
C HIS A 95 -25.15 -4.45 -13.06
N ALA A 96 -25.51 -3.49 -12.22
CA ALA A 96 -24.68 -2.33 -11.93
C ALA A 96 -24.53 -2.14 -10.43
N ASN A 97 -23.34 -1.78 -10.00
CA ASN A 97 -23.04 -1.36 -8.63
C ASN A 97 -22.21 -0.09 -8.67
N LEU A 98 -22.67 0.93 -7.96
CA LEU A 98 -21.92 2.17 -7.74
C LEU A 98 -21.81 2.39 -6.24
N SER A 99 -20.61 2.46 -5.72
CA SER A 99 -20.36 2.73 -4.30
C SER A 99 -19.40 3.90 -4.11
N GLY A 100 -19.66 4.66 -3.05
CA GLY A 100 -18.76 5.66 -2.52
C GLY A 100 -18.44 5.34 -1.07
N TYR A 101 -17.16 5.40 -0.70
CA TYR A 101 -16.74 5.07 0.65
C TYR A 101 -15.82 6.13 1.25
N TYR A 102 -15.81 6.18 2.58
CA TYR A 102 -14.89 6.99 3.36
C TYR A 102 -14.46 6.24 4.62
N ASN A 103 -13.15 6.11 4.80
CA ASN A 103 -12.55 5.53 6.00
C ASN A 103 -11.57 6.53 6.62
N HIS A 104 -11.71 6.73 7.93
CA HIS A 104 -10.83 7.57 8.72
C HIS A 104 -10.14 6.73 9.77
N MET A 105 -8.82 6.68 9.73
CA MET A 105 -8.00 5.93 10.69
C MET A 105 -7.18 6.89 11.54
N THR A 106 -7.09 6.60 12.83
CA THR A 106 -6.25 7.36 13.77
C THR A 106 -5.42 6.42 14.64
N HIS A 107 -4.31 6.94 15.17
CA HIS A 107 -3.34 6.20 15.97
C HIS A 107 -2.72 5.01 15.22
N VAL A 108 -2.66 5.10 13.89
CA VAL A 108 -1.99 4.07 13.07
C VAL A 108 -0.52 4.06 13.40
N THR A 109 0.03 2.87 13.45
CA THR A 109 1.44 2.61 13.74
C THR A 109 2.06 1.89 12.56
N GLU A 110 3.16 2.40 12.04
CA GLU A 110 3.90 1.83 10.93
C GLU A 110 5.37 1.64 11.30
N TRP A 111 5.99 0.70 10.65
CA TRP A 111 7.39 0.37 10.83
C TRP A 111 8.08 0.22 9.49
N GLN A 112 9.30 0.75 9.38
CA GLN A 112 10.15 0.60 8.21
C GLN A 112 11.59 0.32 8.64
N ASN A 113 12.30 -0.44 7.83
CA ASN A 113 13.75 -0.58 7.93
C ASN A 113 14.40 -0.20 6.60
N PHE A 114 15.60 0.31 6.68
CA PHE A 114 16.40 0.65 5.51
C PHE A 114 17.87 0.72 5.89
N TYR A 115 18.72 0.46 4.91
CA TYR A 115 20.14 0.67 5.07
C TYR A 115 20.46 2.16 4.97
N PHE A 116 21.14 2.70 5.98
CA PHE A 116 21.53 4.10 6.03
C PHE A 116 23.03 4.22 5.81
N ASP A 117 23.44 4.69 4.64
CA ASP A 117 24.84 4.74 4.23
C ASP A 117 25.73 5.55 5.18
N ASP A 118 25.26 6.72 5.66
CA ASP A 118 26.04 7.59 6.52
C ASP A 118 26.33 6.95 7.89
N ALA A 119 25.49 6.04 8.34
CA ALA A 119 25.67 5.27 9.56
C ALA A 119 26.32 3.91 9.31
N ASN A 120 26.47 3.48 8.07
CA ASN A 120 26.91 2.15 7.64
C ASN A 120 26.18 1.03 8.41
N SER A 121 24.88 1.18 8.58
CA SER A 121 24.05 0.32 9.42
C SER A 121 22.61 0.32 8.97
N PHE A 122 21.87 -0.74 9.28
CA PHE A 122 20.42 -0.72 9.20
C PHE A 122 19.84 0.23 10.24
N THR A 123 18.91 1.03 9.81
CA THR A 123 18.11 1.92 10.65
C THR A 123 16.67 1.44 10.64
N TYR A 124 16.09 1.42 11.82
CA TYR A 124 14.70 1.05 12.08
C TYR A 124 13.93 2.28 12.47
N VAL A 125 12.80 2.50 11.83
CA VAL A 125 11.90 3.63 12.12
C VAL A 125 10.55 3.09 12.46
N SER A 126 10.06 3.43 13.64
CA SER A 126 8.69 3.21 14.05
C SER A 126 7.97 4.54 14.11
N MET A 127 6.90 4.66 13.34
CA MET A 127 6.07 5.86 13.24
C MET A 127 4.73 5.61 13.95
N THR A 128 4.30 6.56 14.77
CA THR A 128 3.06 6.48 15.54
C THR A 128 2.20 7.71 15.33
N ASN A 129 0.99 7.67 15.91
CA ASN A 129 0.05 8.78 15.86
C ASN A 129 -0.34 9.20 14.44
N ILE A 130 -0.18 8.28 13.48
CA ILE A 130 -0.54 8.53 12.09
C ILE A 130 -2.07 8.58 11.98
N LYS A 131 -2.56 9.54 11.21
CA LYS A 131 -3.96 9.64 10.81
C LYS A 131 -4.03 9.51 9.29
N LYS A 132 -4.94 8.69 8.81
CA LYS A 132 -5.11 8.42 7.38
C LYS A 132 -6.56 8.58 6.96
N ASN A 133 -6.75 9.06 5.75
CA ASN A 133 -8.04 9.04 5.07
C ASN A 133 -7.93 8.16 3.83
N TYR A 134 -8.94 7.31 3.65
CA TYR A 134 -9.17 6.53 2.46
C TYR A 134 -10.59 6.83 1.98
N TYR A 135 -10.74 7.31 0.77
CA TYR A 135 -12.06 7.54 0.19
C TYR A 135 -12.02 7.34 -1.32
N GLY A 136 -13.14 6.99 -1.87
CA GLY A 136 -13.19 6.73 -3.30
C GLY A 136 -14.59 6.40 -3.79
N VAL A 137 -14.64 6.18 -5.10
CA VAL A 137 -15.83 5.74 -5.81
C VAL A 137 -15.46 4.50 -6.63
N GLU A 138 -16.33 3.50 -6.59
CA GLU A 138 -16.19 2.25 -7.32
C GLU A 138 -17.43 2.03 -8.19
N LEU A 139 -17.22 1.67 -9.43
CA LEU A 139 -18.26 1.33 -10.39
C LEU A 139 -18.01 -0.08 -10.93
N GLY A 140 -19.02 -0.93 -10.85
CA GLY A 140 -19.04 -2.23 -11.49
C GLY A 140 -20.26 -2.37 -12.39
N LEU A 141 -20.04 -2.76 -13.63
CA LEU A 141 -21.10 -3.02 -14.62
C LEU A 141 -20.89 -4.43 -15.20
N ASP A 142 -21.96 -5.18 -15.30
CA ASP A 142 -21.97 -6.51 -15.93
C ASP A 142 -23.11 -6.55 -16.95
N PHE A 143 -22.73 -6.53 -18.23
CA PHE A 143 -23.63 -6.54 -19.37
C PHE A 143 -23.72 -7.95 -19.94
N LYS A 144 -24.86 -8.58 -19.81
CA LYS A 144 -25.20 -9.82 -20.52
C LYS A 144 -25.67 -9.47 -21.92
N ILE A 145 -24.75 -9.45 -22.89
CA ILE A 145 -25.03 -9.05 -24.28
C ILE A 145 -25.95 -10.11 -24.93
N ASN A 146 -25.64 -11.38 -24.71
CA ASN A 146 -26.47 -12.51 -25.15
C ASN A 146 -26.07 -13.79 -24.35
N SER A 147 -26.57 -14.96 -24.75
CA SER A 147 -26.34 -16.23 -24.05
C SER A 147 -24.88 -16.72 -24.06
N PHE A 148 -24.01 -16.15 -24.89
CA PHE A 148 -22.62 -16.56 -25.02
C PHE A 148 -21.61 -15.43 -24.93
N LEU A 149 -22.08 -14.18 -24.82
CA LEU A 149 -21.21 -13.00 -24.75
C LEU A 149 -21.61 -12.11 -23.57
N ASN A 150 -20.63 -11.82 -22.74
CA ASN A 150 -20.74 -10.95 -21.58
C ASN A 150 -19.64 -9.88 -21.65
N PHE A 151 -19.96 -8.66 -21.18
CA PHE A 151 -18.97 -7.58 -21.02
C PHE A 151 -19.06 -7.01 -19.61
N LYS A 152 -17.92 -6.94 -18.90
CA LYS A 152 -17.82 -6.29 -17.60
C LYS A 152 -16.95 -5.05 -17.69
N ALA A 153 -17.38 -3.99 -17.05
CA ALA A 153 -16.59 -2.79 -16.86
C ALA A 153 -16.46 -2.50 -15.36
N LEU A 154 -15.25 -2.25 -14.92
CA LEU A 154 -14.91 -1.96 -13.54
C LEU A 154 -14.12 -0.66 -13.49
N GLY A 155 -14.39 0.19 -12.53
CA GLY A 155 -13.65 1.42 -12.34
C GLY A 155 -13.53 1.77 -10.86
N THR A 156 -12.33 2.11 -10.43
CA THR A 156 -12.05 2.62 -9.09
C THR A 156 -11.26 3.90 -9.22
N TRP A 157 -11.74 4.94 -8.56
CA TRP A 157 -10.97 6.13 -8.27
C TRP A 157 -10.93 6.31 -6.76
N SER A 158 -9.73 6.37 -6.20
CA SER A 158 -9.54 6.44 -4.75
C SER A 158 -8.49 7.47 -4.34
N GLU A 159 -8.53 7.84 -3.08
CA GLU A 159 -7.53 8.63 -2.40
C GLU A 159 -7.17 7.93 -1.10
N ALA A 160 -5.88 7.76 -0.86
CA ALA A 160 -5.35 7.11 0.33
C ALA A 160 -4.11 7.87 0.80
N LYS A 161 -4.23 8.66 1.89
CA LYS A 161 -3.14 9.56 2.31
C LYS A 161 -3.09 9.82 3.80
N ASN A 162 -1.91 10.19 4.25
CA ASN A 162 -1.68 10.73 5.58
C ASN A 162 -2.26 12.14 5.70
N ILE A 163 -2.96 12.43 6.79
CA ILE A 163 -3.55 13.76 7.04
C ILE A 163 -2.85 14.54 8.14
N ASN A 164 -1.84 13.96 8.78
CA ASN A 164 -0.94 14.60 9.74
C ASN A 164 0.50 14.11 9.54
N ASN A 165 1.44 14.75 10.22
CA ASN A 165 2.80 14.26 10.38
C ASN A 165 2.86 13.19 11.46
N ALA A 166 3.73 12.21 11.32
CA ALA A 166 3.89 11.11 12.25
C ALA A 166 4.93 11.43 13.35
N ASP A 167 4.68 10.98 14.57
CA ASP A 167 5.72 10.89 15.59
C ASP A 167 6.60 9.69 15.27
N ALA A 168 7.92 9.83 15.37
CA ALA A 168 8.84 8.76 15.05
C ALA A 168 9.85 8.50 16.14
N ILE A 169 10.20 7.25 16.28
CA ILE A 169 11.43 6.81 16.95
C ILE A 169 12.27 6.03 15.94
N TYR A 170 13.58 6.27 15.95
CA TYR A 170 14.49 5.55 15.09
C TYR A 170 15.78 5.18 15.80
N MET A 171 16.35 4.05 15.40
CA MET A 171 17.57 3.50 15.96
C MET A 171 18.35 2.73 14.90
N ASN A 172 19.64 2.62 15.09
CA ASN A 172 20.46 1.69 14.30
C ASN A 172 20.62 0.34 15.03
N SER A 173 21.06 -0.68 14.28
CA SER A 173 21.09 -2.07 14.73
C SER A 173 21.98 -2.37 15.95
N THR A 174 22.89 -1.47 16.30
CA THR A 174 23.89 -1.72 17.35
C THR A 174 23.63 -0.99 18.64
N LYS A 175 22.54 -0.20 18.75
CA LYS A 175 22.24 0.64 19.91
C LYS A 175 20.97 0.22 20.62
N SER A 176 20.95 0.25 21.94
CA SER A 176 19.77 0.09 22.77
C SER A 176 18.95 1.37 22.91
N THR A 177 19.54 2.51 22.58
CA THR A 177 18.88 3.83 22.64
C THR A 177 18.31 4.20 21.27
N TYR A 178 17.21 4.91 21.30
CA TYR A 178 16.56 5.45 20.11
C TYR A 178 16.48 6.97 20.16
N ASN A 179 16.41 7.55 18.96
CA ASN A 179 16.17 8.98 18.78
C ASN A 179 14.68 9.21 18.53
N LYS A 180 14.21 10.40 18.90
CA LYS A 180 12.83 10.86 18.66
C LYS A 180 12.85 11.95 17.60
N ASP A 181 11.88 11.93 16.70
CA ASP A 181 11.70 12.97 15.69
C ASP A 181 10.23 13.02 15.25
N VAL A 182 9.94 13.92 14.34
CA VAL A 182 8.69 14.00 13.59
C VAL A 182 9.00 13.73 12.13
N VAL A 183 8.25 12.83 11.51
CA VAL A 183 8.27 12.62 10.07
C VAL A 183 7.24 13.54 9.42
N TYR A 184 7.71 14.46 8.60
CA TYR A 184 6.86 15.40 7.86
C TYR A 184 6.30 14.71 6.62
N ASN A 185 5.28 13.87 6.82
CA ASN A 185 4.65 13.03 5.79
C ASN A 185 3.16 13.33 5.57
N LYS A 186 2.65 14.45 6.10
CA LYS A 186 1.29 14.90 5.83
C LYS A 186 1.10 15.12 4.32
N GLY A 187 0.01 14.57 3.77
CA GLY A 187 -0.31 14.64 2.35
C GLY A 187 0.32 13.53 1.50
N MET A 188 1.28 12.75 2.03
CA MET A 188 1.84 11.61 1.31
C MET A 188 0.80 10.48 1.19
N HIS A 189 0.79 9.85 0.02
CA HIS A 189 -0.14 8.78 -0.34
C HIS A 189 0.40 7.40 0.05
N GLU A 190 -0.50 6.43 0.14
CA GLU A 190 -0.12 5.03 0.16
C GLU A 190 0.65 4.67 -1.10
N ALA A 191 1.71 3.90 -0.92
CA ALA A 191 2.64 3.61 -2.00
C ALA A 191 2.36 2.25 -2.65
N SER A 192 2.84 2.10 -3.88
CA SER A 192 2.89 0.85 -4.65
C SER A 192 1.55 0.27 -5.10
N THR A 193 0.43 0.86 -4.71
CA THR A 193 -0.91 0.48 -5.16
C THR A 193 -1.47 1.58 -6.05
N PRO A 194 -1.96 1.27 -7.26
CA PRO A 194 -2.65 2.25 -8.10
C PRO A 194 -3.89 2.78 -7.38
N LEU A 195 -4.04 4.09 -7.30
CA LEU A 195 -5.22 4.74 -6.72
C LEU A 195 -6.36 4.88 -7.73
N SER A 196 -6.08 4.66 -9.01
CA SER A 196 -7.09 4.57 -10.05
C SER A 196 -6.86 3.33 -10.90
N VAL A 197 -7.91 2.53 -11.05
CA VAL A 197 -7.90 1.31 -11.87
C VAL A 197 -9.18 1.25 -12.69
N TYR A 198 -9.03 1.02 -13.99
CA TYR A 198 -10.15 0.83 -14.90
C TYR A 198 -9.94 -0.46 -15.67
N SER A 199 -10.97 -1.29 -15.73
CA SER A 199 -10.91 -2.61 -16.37
C SER A 199 -12.13 -2.85 -17.26
N GLY A 200 -11.90 -3.43 -18.43
CA GLY A 200 -12.92 -3.94 -19.31
C GLY A 200 -12.65 -5.41 -19.65
N ILE A 201 -13.62 -6.27 -19.43
CA ILE A 201 -13.49 -7.71 -19.66
C ILE A 201 -14.57 -8.17 -20.63
N LEU A 202 -14.16 -8.71 -21.75
CA LEU A 202 -15.05 -9.32 -22.72
C LEU A 202 -14.92 -10.84 -22.63
N SER A 203 -16.01 -11.52 -22.30
CA SER A 203 -16.07 -12.97 -22.11
C SER A 203 -16.99 -13.63 -23.14
N PHE A 204 -16.46 -14.62 -23.85
CA PHE A 204 -17.20 -15.44 -24.81
C PHE A 204 -17.19 -16.90 -24.38
N HIS A 205 -18.38 -17.50 -24.25
CA HIS A 205 -18.55 -18.89 -23.86
C HIS A 205 -19.57 -19.57 -24.78
N LYS A 206 -19.13 -20.43 -25.70
CA LYS A 206 -20.01 -21.17 -26.59
C LYS A 206 -19.38 -22.47 -27.07
N ALA A 207 -20.18 -23.54 -27.07
CA ALA A 207 -19.80 -24.85 -27.63
C ALA A 207 -18.46 -25.39 -27.07
N GLY A 208 -18.23 -25.22 -25.74
CA GLY A 208 -17.01 -25.64 -25.07
C GLY A 208 -15.82 -24.66 -25.24
N TRP A 209 -15.91 -23.64 -26.07
CA TRP A 209 -14.96 -22.56 -26.10
C TRP A 209 -15.21 -21.57 -24.95
N PHE A 210 -14.13 -21.07 -24.37
CA PHE A 210 -14.13 -19.93 -23.46
C PHE A 210 -12.97 -19.00 -23.81
N ILE A 211 -13.29 -17.74 -24.01
CA ILE A 211 -12.33 -16.71 -24.41
C ILE A 211 -12.61 -15.48 -23.55
N ASP A 212 -11.61 -15.03 -22.80
CA ASP A 212 -11.66 -13.81 -22.02
C ASP A 212 -10.56 -12.86 -22.52
N LEU A 213 -10.93 -11.61 -22.75
CA LEU A 213 -10.03 -10.53 -23.06
C LEU A 213 -10.21 -9.43 -22.03
N SER A 214 -9.16 -9.12 -21.29
CA SER A 214 -9.19 -8.14 -20.20
C SER A 214 -8.23 -7.01 -20.47
N GLY A 215 -8.76 -5.80 -20.67
CA GLY A 215 -7.99 -4.56 -20.74
C GLY A 215 -8.00 -3.86 -19.39
N ASN A 216 -6.83 -3.55 -18.84
CA ASN A 216 -6.65 -2.93 -17.53
C ASN A 216 -5.81 -1.66 -17.66
N TYR A 217 -6.28 -0.54 -17.12
CA TYR A 217 -5.54 0.71 -17.05
C TYR A 217 -5.31 1.09 -15.60
N TYR A 218 -4.05 1.30 -15.26
CA TYR A 218 -3.57 1.67 -13.92
C TYR A 218 -3.06 3.09 -13.94
N ASP A 219 -3.39 3.88 -12.90
CA ASP A 219 -2.95 5.25 -12.80
C ASP A 219 -2.77 5.69 -11.34
N ARG A 220 -2.13 6.85 -11.13
CA ARG A 220 -1.91 7.44 -9.81
C ARG A 220 -1.17 6.46 -8.87
N ILE A 221 -0.03 5.96 -9.33
CA ILE A 221 0.86 5.09 -8.57
C ILE A 221 1.88 5.96 -7.87
N TYR A 222 1.87 5.99 -6.53
CA TYR A 222 2.86 6.70 -5.73
C TYR A 222 3.98 5.77 -5.30
N LEU A 223 5.22 6.27 -5.29
CA LEU A 223 6.36 5.50 -4.82
C LEU A 223 6.49 5.64 -3.30
N SER A 224 7.06 4.64 -2.62
CA SER A 224 7.34 4.74 -1.21
C SER A 224 8.35 5.86 -0.94
N TYR A 225 8.25 6.50 0.22
CA TYR A 225 9.19 7.53 0.67
C TYR A 225 10.08 6.98 1.78
N ALA A 226 11.27 7.55 1.95
CA ALA A 226 12.14 7.24 3.07
C ALA A 226 11.85 8.20 4.23
N PRO A 227 11.37 7.74 5.39
CA PRO A 227 11.04 8.62 6.52
C PRO A 227 12.19 9.50 6.97
N SER A 228 13.43 8.99 6.92
CA SER A 228 14.64 9.73 7.30
C SER A 228 14.89 11.00 6.50
N LEU A 229 14.40 11.06 5.26
CA LEU A 229 14.49 12.24 4.40
C LEU A 229 13.48 13.32 4.80
N SER A 230 12.49 12.97 5.59
CA SER A 230 11.42 13.85 6.07
C SER A 230 11.45 14.05 7.59
N TYR A 231 12.55 13.67 8.29
CA TYR A 231 12.72 14.02 9.70
C TYR A 231 12.87 15.51 9.89
N GLY A 232 12.26 16.07 10.92
CA GLY A 232 12.43 17.47 11.28
C GLY A 232 13.90 17.83 11.53
N SER A 233 14.69 16.94 12.14
CA SER A 233 16.14 17.11 12.30
C SER A 233 16.88 17.14 10.96
N THR A 234 16.52 16.30 10.01
CA THR A 234 17.10 16.28 8.66
C THR A 234 16.77 17.58 7.92
N LEU A 235 15.51 17.98 7.90
CA LEU A 235 15.05 19.20 7.21
C LEU A 235 15.69 20.46 7.81
N ARG A 236 15.85 20.50 9.13
CA ARG A 236 16.56 21.60 9.82
C ARG A 236 18.03 21.65 9.43
N THR A 237 18.71 20.51 9.35
CA THR A 237 20.12 20.44 8.91
C THR A 237 20.29 20.91 7.47
N MET A 238 19.34 20.60 6.60
CA MET A 238 19.34 21.08 5.23
C MET A 238 19.14 22.62 5.17
N GLY A 239 18.33 23.16 6.07
CA GLY A 239 18.02 24.58 6.10
C GLY A 239 17.46 25.11 4.78
N THR A 240 17.48 26.42 4.60
CA THR A 240 17.02 27.07 3.35
C THR A 240 17.97 26.80 2.17
N ALA A 241 19.26 26.68 2.45
CA ALA A 241 20.29 26.48 1.42
C ALA A 241 20.13 25.16 0.64
N LEU A 242 19.63 24.12 1.28
CA LEU A 242 19.40 22.80 0.68
C LEU A 242 17.91 22.45 0.52
N GLY A 243 17.02 23.43 0.71
CA GLY A 243 15.59 23.28 0.49
C GLY A 243 14.85 22.47 1.57
N GLY A 244 15.43 22.28 2.76
CA GLY A 244 14.76 21.65 3.90
C GLY A 244 13.79 22.56 4.64
N MET A 245 13.93 23.87 4.45
CA MET A 245 13.08 24.92 5.02
C MET A 245 12.80 26.02 3.99
N ASP A 246 11.66 26.66 4.09
CA ASP A 246 11.35 27.87 3.33
C ASP A 246 11.97 29.13 3.98
N ALA A 247 11.78 30.29 3.37
CA ALA A 247 12.29 31.57 3.87
C ALA A 247 11.65 32.00 5.21
N GLU A 248 10.45 31.52 5.47
CA GLU A 248 9.66 31.77 6.67
C GLU A 248 10.00 30.79 7.82
N GLY A 249 10.88 29.81 7.57
CA GLY A 249 11.32 28.83 8.56
C GLY A 249 10.42 27.59 8.69
N ASN A 250 9.47 27.39 7.77
CA ASN A 250 8.66 26.17 7.76
C ASN A 250 9.42 25.03 7.10
N TYR A 251 9.22 23.83 7.60
CA TYR A 251 9.80 22.63 7.00
C TYR A 251 9.16 22.30 5.65
N THR A 252 10.01 22.05 4.65
CA THR A 252 9.62 21.72 3.28
C THR A 252 10.08 20.29 2.93
N PRO A 253 9.30 19.26 3.31
CA PRO A 253 9.63 17.88 2.97
C PRO A 253 9.58 17.69 1.44
N TYR A 254 10.40 16.76 0.93
CA TYR A 254 10.36 16.42 -0.48
C TYR A 254 8.98 15.88 -0.86
N ALA A 255 8.48 16.28 -2.01
CA ALA A 255 7.27 15.72 -2.59
C ALA A 255 7.47 14.24 -2.85
N GLN A 256 6.44 13.45 -2.56
CA GLN A 256 6.43 12.03 -2.86
C GLN A 256 6.53 11.82 -4.38
N SER A 257 7.45 10.97 -4.80
CA SER A 257 7.61 10.64 -6.21
C SER A 257 6.44 9.81 -6.72
N GLU A 258 6.05 10.05 -7.97
CA GLU A 258 5.03 9.26 -8.66
C GLU A 258 5.69 8.20 -9.54
N GLY A 259 5.06 7.05 -9.63
CA GLY A 259 5.34 6.02 -10.60
C GLY A 259 4.75 6.38 -11.97
N LYS A 260 4.58 5.39 -12.79
CA LYS A 260 3.97 5.58 -14.12
C LYS A 260 2.86 4.57 -14.31
N GLY A 261 1.67 5.04 -14.55
CA GLY A 261 0.53 4.24 -14.97
C GLY A 261 0.64 3.74 -16.43
N GLY A 262 -0.33 2.94 -16.83
CA GLY A 262 -0.39 2.44 -18.18
C GLY A 262 -1.45 1.36 -18.38
N PHE A 263 -1.59 0.94 -19.63
CA PHE A 263 -2.56 -0.06 -20.05
C PHE A 263 -1.89 -1.43 -20.20
N MET A 264 -2.56 -2.47 -19.71
CA MET A 264 -2.21 -3.88 -19.92
C MET A 264 -3.39 -4.62 -20.54
N LEU A 265 -3.10 -5.55 -21.44
CA LEU A 265 -4.07 -6.42 -22.08
C LEU A 265 -3.72 -7.87 -21.73
N ASP A 266 -4.67 -8.58 -21.13
CA ASP A 266 -4.56 -9.99 -20.82
C ASP A 266 -5.57 -10.78 -21.64
N ALA A 267 -5.23 -12.01 -22.00
CA ALA A 267 -6.11 -12.88 -22.75
C ALA A 267 -6.08 -14.30 -22.19
N SER A 268 -7.23 -14.95 -22.19
CA SER A 268 -7.36 -16.39 -21.92
C SER A 268 -8.19 -17.01 -23.00
N ILE A 269 -7.71 -18.09 -23.60
CA ILE A 269 -8.45 -18.87 -24.60
C ILE A 269 -8.36 -20.35 -24.26
N GLY A 270 -9.52 -21.00 -24.21
CA GLY A 270 -9.55 -22.40 -23.92
C GLY A 270 -10.71 -23.13 -24.58
N LYS A 271 -10.59 -24.45 -24.55
CA LYS A 271 -11.55 -25.39 -25.12
C LYS A 271 -11.74 -26.57 -24.19
N SER A 272 -13.00 -26.86 -23.91
CA SER A 272 -13.40 -28.15 -23.29
C SER A 272 -13.93 -29.07 -24.36
N ILE A 273 -13.36 -30.26 -24.42
CA ILE A 273 -13.71 -31.34 -25.36
C ILE A 273 -14.29 -32.49 -24.54
N TYR A 274 -15.51 -32.82 -24.79
CA TYR A 274 -16.20 -33.96 -24.14
C TYR A 274 -15.92 -35.24 -24.91
N LEU A 275 -15.40 -36.25 -24.24
CA LEU A 275 -15.04 -37.55 -24.77
C LEU A 275 -15.98 -38.60 -24.17
N PRO A 276 -16.13 -39.81 -24.78
CA PRO A 276 -17.00 -40.84 -24.26
C PRO A 276 -16.70 -41.29 -22.80
N HIS A 277 -15.45 -41.16 -22.36
CA HIS A 277 -14.98 -41.56 -21.03
C HIS A 277 -14.30 -40.43 -20.27
N GLY A 278 -14.71 -39.17 -20.51
CA GLY A 278 -14.15 -38.06 -19.75
C GLY A 278 -14.23 -36.72 -20.49
N SER A 279 -13.47 -35.76 -20.02
CA SER A 279 -13.36 -34.44 -20.69
C SER A 279 -11.92 -33.96 -20.69
N LEU A 280 -11.49 -33.35 -21.78
CA LEU A 280 -10.21 -32.70 -21.94
C LEU A 280 -10.44 -31.20 -21.98
N SER A 281 -9.77 -30.46 -21.10
CA SER A 281 -9.77 -29.00 -21.11
C SER A 281 -8.37 -28.50 -21.39
N ILE A 282 -8.25 -27.61 -22.35
CA ILE A 282 -6.99 -26.94 -22.73
C ILE A 282 -7.22 -25.44 -22.56
N ASN A 283 -6.35 -24.75 -21.85
CA ASN A 283 -6.42 -23.30 -21.66
C ASN A 283 -5.04 -22.67 -21.79
N LEU A 284 -4.93 -21.67 -22.68
CA LEU A 284 -3.78 -20.80 -22.82
C LEU A 284 -4.13 -19.45 -22.22
N MET A 285 -3.37 -19.03 -21.20
CA MET A 285 -3.45 -17.72 -20.57
C MET A 285 -2.22 -16.91 -20.97
N ILE A 286 -2.43 -15.66 -21.37
CA ILE A 286 -1.36 -14.73 -21.71
C ILE A 286 -1.61 -13.45 -20.92
N THR A 287 -0.65 -13.05 -20.11
CA THR A 287 -0.66 -11.78 -19.43
C THR A 287 0.23 -10.77 -20.12
N ASN A 288 -0.18 -9.51 -20.09
CA ASN A 288 0.51 -8.41 -20.76
C ASN A 288 0.78 -8.68 -22.24
N LEU A 289 -0.26 -9.06 -23.00
CA LEU A 289 -0.19 -9.40 -24.43
C LEU A 289 0.47 -8.30 -25.28
N LEU A 290 0.37 -7.03 -24.87
CA LEU A 290 1.00 -5.89 -25.53
C LEU A 290 2.46 -5.67 -25.11
N ASN A 291 3.00 -6.52 -24.24
CA ASN A 291 4.36 -6.42 -23.71
C ASN A 291 4.70 -5.01 -23.16
N ASN A 292 3.75 -4.38 -22.48
CA ASN A 292 3.99 -3.07 -21.88
C ASN A 292 4.82 -3.20 -20.60
N GLN A 293 6.07 -2.82 -20.63
CA GLN A 293 6.99 -2.80 -19.49
C GLN A 293 7.21 -1.39 -18.92
N LYS A 294 6.32 -0.43 -19.24
CA LYS A 294 6.50 0.99 -18.85
C LYS A 294 5.71 1.40 -17.62
N ILE A 295 4.93 0.50 -17.01
CA ILE A 295 4.25 0.75 -15.74
C ILE A 295 5.28 0.64 -14.64
N VAL A 296 5.33 1.63 -13.75
CA VAL A 296 6.39 1.79 -12.76
C VAL A 296 5.79 1.95 -11.37
N SER A 297 6.27 1.12 -10.44
CA SER A 297 6.12 1.28 -9.01
C SER A 297 7.50 1.36 -8.33
N GLY A 298 7.56 1.26 -7.00
CA GLY A 298 8.83 1.20 -6.28
C GLY A 298 8.92 2.22 -5.16
N GLY A 299 10.14 2.70 -4.91
CA GLY A 299 10.41 3.68 -3.85
C GLY A 299 11.82 3.56 -3.30
N TYR A 300 12.01 4.11 -2.12
CA TYR A 300 13.32 4.16 -1.48
C TYR A 300 13.57 2.88 -0.67
N GLU A 301 14.63 2.17 -1.00
CA GLU A 301 15.14 1.03 -0.21
C GLU A 301 16.25 1.47 0.76
N GLN A 302 16.93 2.56 0.43
CA GLN A 302 18.06 3.06 1.17
C GLN A 302 17.83 4.52 1.50
N SER A 303 18.20 4.90 2.70
CA SER A 303 18.20 6.30 3.07
C SER A 303 19.54 6.90 2.74
N ARG A 304 19.59 7.62 1.62
CA ARG A 304 20.75 8.41 1.22
C ARG A 304 20.35 9.87 1.17
N SER A 305 21.11 10.70 1.86
CA SER A 305 20.89 12.14 1.78
C SER A 305 21.53 12.74 0.53
N ASN A 306 20.92 13.81 0.03
CA ASN A 306 21.50 14.61 -1.07
C ASN A 306 22.65 15.50 -0.63
N TYR A 307 23.11 15.38 0.60
CA TYR A 307 24.18 16.18 1.17
C TYR A 307 25.11 15.31 2.05
N THR A 308 26.29 15.82 2.27
CA THR A 308 27.23 15.30 3.27
C THR A 308 27.41 16.36 4.36
N ILE A 309 27.63 15.89 5.59
CA ILE A 309 27.93 16.79 6.73
C ILE A 309 29.41 16.69 7.03
N ASN A 310 30.09 17.83 7.02
CA ASN A 310 31.43 17.94 7.56
C ASN A 310 31.36 17.80 9.09
N ARG A 311 31.93 16.73 9.64
CA ARG A 311 31.87 16.43 11.07
C ARG A 311 32.58 17.46 11.96
N ALA A 312 33.57 18.18 11.41
CA ALA A 312 34.31 19.18 12.16
C ALA A 312 33.61 20.54 12.23
N THR A 313 32.89 20.90 11.16
CA THR A 313 32.27 22.25 11.04
C THR A 313 30.74 22.20 11.13
N GLY A 314 30.11 21.02 11.04
CA GLY A 314 28.66 20.86 10.91
C GLY A 314 28.09 21.35 9.57
N ALA A 315 28.92 21.81 8.65
CA ALA A 315 28.46 22.34 7.37
C ALA A 315 27.99 21.22 6.45
N ALA A 316 26.80 21.43 5.86
CA ALA A 316 26.25 20.54 4.85
C ALA A 316 26.66 20.99 3.44
N THR A 317 27.03 20.03 2.60
CA THR A 317 27.33 20.25 1.18
C THR A 317 26.53 19.27 0.31
N THR A 318 26.06 19.72 -0.84
CA THR A 318 25.32 18.88 -1.77
C THR A 318 26.21 17.80 -2.37
N ARG A 319 25.63 16.59 -2.57
CA ARG A 319 26.25 15.51 -3.34
C ARG A 319 26.03 15.76 -4.83
N ALA A 320 26.92 15.23 -5.66
CA ALA A 320 26.79 15.28 -7.12
C ALA A 320 25.58 14.48 -7.64
N TYR A 321 25.21 13.40 -6.93
CA TYR A 321 24.05 12.56 -7.27
C TYR A 321 22.85 12.94 -6.42
N ASP A 322 21.72 13.19 -7.07
CA ASP A 322 20.45 13.56 -6.44
C ASP A 322 19.64 12.29 -6.14
N PHE A 323 19.78 11.76 -4.93
CA PHE A 323 19.06 10.56 -4.48
C PHE A 323 17.56 10.78 -4.35
N TYR A 324 17.11 11.99 -4.04
CA TYR A 324 15.69 12.30 -3.90
C TYR A 324 14.91 12.24 -5.22
N ARG A 325 15.59 12.57 -6.34
CA ARG A 325 15.00 12.53 -7.67
C ARG A 325 15.16 11.18 -8.36
N ASN A 326 15.88 10.25 -7.73
CA ASN A 326 16.19 8.95 -8.30
C ASN A 326 15.78 7.81 -7.36
N PRO A 327 14.48 7.68 -7.02
CA PRO A 327 13.99 6.55 -6.25
C PRO A 327 14.16 5.24 -7.03
N LYS A 328 14.28 4.13 -6.34
CA LYS A 328 14.28 2.81 -6.98
C LYS A 328 12.95 2.57 -7.67
N LYS A 329 13.02 2.03 -8.87
CA LYS A 329 11.87 1.74 -9.73
C LYS A 329 11.76 0.26 -9.97
N TYR A 330 10.54 -0.25 -9.86
CA TYR A 330 10.16 -1.59 -10.27
C TYR A 330 9.23 -1.49 -11.47
N TYR A 331 9.49 -2.32 -12.45
CA TYR A 331 8.73 -2.36 -13.69
C TYR A 331 7.89 -3.62 -13.74
N VAL A 332 6.72 -3.55 -14.35
CA VAL A 332 5.91 -4.74 -14.58
C VAL A 332 6.64 -5.70 -15.51
N ASN A 333 6.38 -6.98 -15.33
CA ASN A 333 6.92 -8.02 -16.21
C ASN A 333 6.38 -7.86 -17.64
N GLY A 334 7.18 -8.24 -18.60
CA GLY A 334 6.74 -8.34 -19.99
C GLY A 334 5.69 -9.43 -20.20
N ILE A 335 5.45 -9.75 -21.46
CA ILE A 335 4.52 -10.81 -21.83
C ILE A 335 4.89 -12.13 -21.15
N ASN A 336 3.88 -12.78 -20.59
CA ASN A 336 4.04 -14.09 -19.95
C ASN A 336 2.86 -14.98 -20.34
N GLY A 337 3.10 -16.29 -20.49
CA GLY A 337 2.07 -17.24 -20.90
C GLY A 337 2.12 -18.52 -20.07
N MET A 338 0.94 -19.10 -19.86
CA MET A 338 0.76 -20.38 -19.19
C MET A 338 -0.21 -21.25 -19.99
N LEU A 339 0.20 -22.47 -20.30
CA LEU A 339 -0.67 -23.49 -20.88
C LEU A 339 -1.10 -24.48 -19.78
N ASN A 340 -2.39 -24.62 -19.62
CA ASN A 340 -2.97 -25.62 -18.70
C ASN A 340 -3.71 -26.69 -19.54
N VAL A 341 -3.43 -27.95 -19.27
CA VAL A 341 -4.11 -29.10 -19.87
C VAL A 341 -4.61 -29.98 -18.76
N ALA A 342 -5.91 -30.20 -18.70
CA ALA A 342 -6.56 -31.03 -17.67
C ALA A 342 -7.42 -32.09 -18.32
N TYR A 343 -7.28 -33.33 -17.91
CA TYR A 343 -8.16 -34.45 -18.27
C TYR A 343 -8.90 -34.92 -17.02
N LYS A 344 -10.20 -35.00 -17.15
CA LYS A 344 -11.10 -35.55 -16.12
C LYS A 344 -11.74 -36.82 -16.66
N PHE A 345 -11.49 -37.93 -16.00
CA PHE A 345 -12.05 -39.24 -16.28
C PHE A 345 -13.17 -39.60 -15.28
#